data_53b52f262d38a5534df381a3e4f9fbbd
#
_entry.id   53b52f262d38a5534df381a3e4f9fbbd
#
_cell.length_a   1.000
_cell.length_b   1.000
_cell.length_c   1.000
_cell.angle_alpha   90.00
_cell.angle_beta   90.00
_cell.angle_gamma   90.00
#
_symmetry.space_group_name_H-M   'P 1'
#
loop_
_entity.id
_entity.type
_entity.pdbx_description
1 polymer ?
#
loop_
_entity_poly.entity_id
_entity_poly.type
_entity_poly.pdbx_seq_one_letter_code
_entity_poly.pdbx_strand_id
1 'polypeptide(L)'
;MSGFSKFLDSIFAFFRSLYARPAPQPPVPPARDDINPPAVRVTQRVLLVAYNPLINPGTGQKLFDIMGWRTPESLCEGFMADIMETSAGLASFQVVEQAEINDILPFKDGFRYEPAALMDVLQRRAAPYRAEQVDYAELLARLDALRRVSAGDFDEVWVFGYPHAGFYESIMGGAGAFFCNSNPLTGTETCPRRLIVMGFSVERGVGEMLESFGHRCESIVRQVYAGQPAEANYFARFTRYDKVAPGMAEVGNVHFAPNSEKDYDWGNPRFVPSRCDDWFNFPNLGSSARQVNCDEWGKGEIRQHHIWWLRHFPHAAGQINGVANNWWRYLMDPNQVGKRL
;
A
#
# COMPACT_ATOMS: atom_id res chain seq x y z
N MET A 1 -12.48 20.38 -8.97
CA MET A 1 -11.54 19.96 -7.91
C MET A 1 -11.82 18.50 -7.66
N SER A 2 -10.86 17.65 -7.98
CA SER A 2 -11.02 16.22 -8.12
C SER A 2 -11.28 15.49 -6.78
N GLY A 3 -11.89 14.30 -6.82
CA GLY A 3 -12.13 13.47 -5.66
C GLY A 3 -10.86 13.16 -4.87
N PHE A 4 -9.71 13.13 -5.54
CA PHE A 4 -8.39 12.95 -4.95
C PHE A 4 -7.99 14.08 -3.98
N SER A 5 -8.31 15.36 -4.30
CA SER A 5 -8.08 16.48 -3.38
C SER A 5 -8.94 16.34 -2.11
N LYS A 6 -10.22 15.97 -2.26
CA LYS A 6 -11.12 15.74 -1.10
C LYS A 6 -10.69 14.55 -0.24
N PHE A 7 -10.09 13.54 -0.86
CA PHE A 7 -9.55 12.37 -0.17
C PHE A 7 -8.32 12.74 0.67
N LEU A 8 -7.39 13.51 0.12
CA LEU A 8 -6.24 14.03 0.88
C LEU A 8 -6.71 14.94 2.02
N ASP A 9 -7.69 15.81 1.78
CA ASP A 9 -8.28 16.67 2.82
C ASP A 9 -8.94 15.86 3.95
N SER A 10 -9.58 14.74 3.63
CA SER A 10 -10.16 13.82 4.61
C SER A 10 -9.10 13.11 5.45
N ILE A 11 -8.01 12.67 4.84
CA ILE A 11 -6.85 12.10 5.54
C ILE A 11 -6.20 13.15 6.45
N PHE A 12 -5.98 14.36 5.95
CA PHE A 12 -5.42 15.46 6.73
C PHE A 12 -6.34 15.92 7.88
N ALA A 13 -7.65 15.95 7.67
CA ALA A 13 -8.62 16.28 8.73
C ALA A 13 -8.62 15.20 9.82
N PHE A 14 -8.52 13.92 9.44
CA PHE A 14 -8.40 12.82 10.39
C PHE A 14 -7.11 12.91 11.22
N PHE A 15 -5.96 13.13 10.59
CA PHE A 15 -4.71 13.31 11.33
C PHE A 15 -4.78 14.52 12.27
N ARG A 16 -5.33 15.65 11.86
CA ARG A 16 -5.54 16.82 12.74
C ARG A 16 -6.43 16.51 13.94
N SER A 17 -7.47 15.68 13.78
CA SER A 17 -8.36 15.31 14.88
C SER A 17 -7.67 14.41 15.93
N LEU A 18 -6.73 13.56 15.50
CA LEU A 18 -5.95 12.69 16.38
C LEU A 18 -4.95 13.47 17.28
N TYR A 19 -4.49 14.64 16.81
CA TYR A 19 -3.45 15.41 17.46
C TYR A 19 -3.96 16.64 18.23
N ALA A 20 -5.27 16.89 18.25
CA ALA A 20 -5.88 18.06 18.93
C ALA A 20 -6.00 17.92 20.45
N ARG A 21 -5.47 16.88 21.08
CA ARG A 21 -5.54 16.65 22.53
C ARG A 21 -4.17 16.80 23.19
N PRO A 22 -4.10 17.28 24.46
CA PRO A 22 -2.84 17.34 25.21
C PRO A 22 -2.21 15.96 25.32
N ALA A 23 -0.87 15.91 25.29
CA ALA A 23 -0.09 14.67 25.29
C ALA A 23 -0.50 13.75 26.44
N PRO A 24 -0.93 12.52 26.17
CA PRO A 24 -1.16 11.53 27.22
C PRO A 24 0.18 11.16 27.90
N GLN A 25 0.15 10.87 29.18
CA GLN A 25 1.27 10.23 29.87
C GLN A 25 1.64 8.92 29.12
N PRO A 26 2.91 8.49 29.14
CA PRO A 26 3.30 7.25 28.50
C PRO A 26 2.42 6.12 29.02
N PRO A 27 1.87 5.29 28.13
CA PRO A 27 0.95 4.22 28.54
C PRO A 27 1.66 3.25 29.49
N VAL A 28 0.96 2.84 30.53
CA VAL A 28 1.35 1.67 31.32
C VAL A 28 1.40 0.50 30.34
N PRO A 29 2.51 -0.26 30.26
CA PRO A 29 2.59 -1.40 29.36
C PRO A 29 1.37 -2.31 29.60
N PRO A 30 0.61 -2.69 28.56
CA PRO A 30 -0.50 -3.61 28.72
C PRO A 30 0.02 -4.93 29.30
N ALA A 31 -0.82 -5.60 30.10
CA ALA A 31 -0.51 -6.94 30.60
C ALA A 31 -0.16 -7.83 29.41
N ARG A 32 1.00 -8.48 29.46
CA ARG A 32 1.42 -9.44 28.40
C ARG A 32 0.46 -10.61 28.46
N ASP A 33 -0.22 -10.88 27.35
CA ASP A 33 -0.90 -12.16 27.20
C ASP A 33 0.19 -13.25 27.17
N ASP A 34 0.04 -14.30 27.97
CA ASP A 34 1.00 -15.39 28.09
C ASP A 34 1.14 -16.24 26.82
N ILE A 35 0.27 -15.99 25.83
CA ILE A 35 0.31 -16.62 24.51
C ILE A 35 1.29 -15.84 23.63
N ASN A 36 2.41 -16.46 23.32
CA ASN A 36 3.46 -15.90 22.46
C ASN A 36 3.53 -16.63 21.12
N PRO A 37 2.56 -16.41 20.19
CA PRO A 37 2.60 -17.04 18.88
C PRO A 37 3.88 -16.61 18.15
N PRO A 38 4.59 -17.55 17.49
CA PRO A 38 5.80 -17.22 16.75
C PRO A 38 5.47 -16.27 15.60
N ALA A 39 6.44 -15.47 15.21
CA ALA A 39 6.35 -14.69 13.97
C ALA A 39 6.39 -15.70 12.80
N VAL A 40 5.26 -15.86 12.12
CA VAL A 40 5.10 -16.81 11.03
C VAL A 40 5.31 -16.11 9.70
N ARG A 41 6.07 -16.74 8.81
CA ARG A 41 6.20 -16.28 7.43
C ARG A 41 4.88 -16.43 6.69
N VAL A 42 4.49 -15.39 5.97
CA VAL A 42 3.30 -15.38 5.11
C VAL A 42 3.75 -15.19 3.67
N THR A 43 3.32 -16.11 2.81
CA THR A 43 3.50 -16.00 1.36
C THR A 43 2.14 -15.79 0.72
N GLN A 44 2.02 -14.70 -0.08
CA GLN A 44 0.82 -14.44 -0.90
C GLN A 44 1.08 -14.87 -2.33
N ARG A 45 0.10 -15.58 -2.91
CA ARG A 45 0.12 -16.01 -4.30
C ARG A 45 -0.54 -14.95 -5.15
N VAL A 46 0.12 -14.53 -6.19
CA VAL A 46 -0.26 -13.39 -7.03
C VAL A 46 -0.59 -13.87 -8.44
N LEU A 47 -1.76 -13.44 -8.95
CA LEU A 47 -2.04 -13.38 -10.37
C LEU A 47 -1.53 -12.04 -10.91
N LEU A 48 -0.50 -12.08 -11.76
CA LEU A 48 0.03 -10.91 -12.43
C LEU A 48 -0.67 -10.71 -13.77
N VAL A 49 -1.23 -9.53 -13.99
CA VAL A 49 -1.94 -9.18 -15.22
C VAL A 49 -1.36 -7.91 -15.81
N ALA A 50 -0.98 -7.94 -17.08
CA ALA A 50 -0.49 -6.77 -17.80
C ALA A 50 -1.45 -6.41 -18.95
N TYR A 51 -1.98 -5.19 -18.92
CA TYR A 51 -2.75 -4.65 -20.06
C TYR A 51 -1.80 -3.94 -21.02
N ASN A 52 -1.41 -4.66 -22.06
CA ASN A 52 -0.44 -4.23 -23.07
C ASN A 52 -1.05 -4.29 -24.48
N PRO A 53 -1.90 -3.32 -24.84
CA PRO A 53 -2.63 -3.35 -26.12
C PRO A 53 -1.71 -3.25 -27.32
N LEU A 54 -2.11 -3.95 -28.39
CA LEU A 54 -1.50 -3.82 -29.70
C LEU A 54 -1.85 -2.44 -30.29
N ILE A 55 -0.84 -1.62 -30.49
CA ILE A 55 -1.00 -0.26 -31.02
C ILE A 55 -0.83 -0.22 -32.54
N ASN A 56 0.15 -0.96 -33.04
CA ASN A 56 0.43 -0.99 -34.47
C ASN A 56 0.24 -2.42 -35.04
N PRO A 57 -0.94 -2.74 -35.57
CA PRO A 57 -1.20 -4.07 -36.15
C PRO A 57 -0.26 -4.46 -37.30
N GLY A 58 0.23 -3.48 -38.06
CA GLY A 58 1.10 -3.74 -39.23
C GLY A 58 2.50 -4.19 -38.84
N THR A 59 3.00 -3.78 -37.64
CA THR A 59 4.33 -4.16 -37.13
C THR A 59 4.26 -5.12 -35.95
N GLY A 60 3.09 -5.36 -35.36
CA GLY A 60 2.91 -6.16 -34.19
C GLY A 60 3.35 -5.46 -32.88
N GLN A 61 3.64 -4.15 -32.93
CA GLN A 61 4.13 -3.42 -31.78
C GLN A 61 3.04 -3.15 -30.75
N LYS A 62 3.32 -3.49 -29.51
CA LYS A 62 2.48 -3.24 -28.34
C LYS A 62 2.87 -1.95 -27.62
N LEU A 63 1.99 -1.49 -26.75
CA LEU A 63 2.13 -0.21 -26.05
C LEU A 63 3.46 -0.11 -25.29
N PHE A 64 3.80 -1.11 -24.49
CA PHE A 64 4.99 -1.04 -23.63
C PHE A 64 6.28 -0.98 -24.45
N ASP A 65 6.34 -1.69 -25.57
CA ASP A 65 7.49 -1.65 -26.50
C ASP A 65 7.65 -0.27 -27.15
N ILE A 66 6.53 0.33 -27.62
CA ILE A 66 6.55 1.65 -28.26
C ILE A 66 7.01 2.73 -27.29
N MET A 67 6.58 2.62 -26.01
CA MET A 67 6.91 3.59 -24.98
C MET A 67 8.28 3.34 -24.33
N GLY A 68 8.90 2.19 -24.57
CA GLY A 68 10.18 1.82 -23.98
C GLY A 68 10.14 1.63 -22.46
N TRP A 69 8.98 1.22 -21.94
CA TRP A 69 8.80 1.02 -20.50
C TRP A 69 9.42 -0.30 -20.01
N ARG A 70 9.62 -0.38 -18.69
CA ARG A 70 10.08 -1.62 -18.05
C ARG A 70 9.02 -2.71 -18.17
N THR A 71 9.47 -3.97 -18.10
CA THR A 71 8.53 -5.08 -18.04
C THR A 71 7.93 -5.21 -16.64
N PRO A 72 6.65 -5.66 -16.52
CA PRO A 72 6.03 -5.97 -15.24
C PRO A 72 6.87 -6.92 -14.40
N GLU A 73 7.50 -7.92 -15.01
CA GLU A 73 8.33 -8.91 -14.34
C GLU A 73 9.51 -8.26 -13.63
N SER A 74 10.25 -7.38 -14.33
CA SER A 74 11.41 -6.70 -13.75
C SER A 74 11.05 -5.77 -12.60
N LEU A 75 9.86 -5.14 -12.67
CA LEU A 75 9.32 -4.32 -11.58
C LEU A 75 8.91 -5.18 -10.38
N CYS A 76 8.25 -6.32 -10.62
CA CYS A 76 7.87 -7.28 -9.59
C CYS A 76 9.09 -7.85 -8.86
N GLU A 77 10.16 -8.23 -9.57
CA GLU A 77 11.39 -8.75 -8.95
C GLU A 77 11.95 -7.77 -7.93
N GLY A 78 12.09 -6.49 -8.29
CA GLY A 78 12.58 -5.46 -7.37
C GLY A 78 11.64 -5.24 -6.19
N PHE A 79 10.34 -5.14 -6.44
CA PHE A 79 9.33 -4.94 -5.40
C PHE A 79 9.28 -6.12 -4.41
N MET A 80 9.24 -7.35 -4.90
CA MET A 80 9.21 -8.55 -4.05
C MET A 80 10.49 -8.70 -3.20
N ALA A 81 11.65 -8.34 -3.77
CA ALA A 81 12.91 -8.33 -3.04
C ALA A 81 12.89 -7.32 -1.88
N ASP A 82 12.40 -6.10 -2.14
CA ASP A 82 12.28 -5.07 -1.11
C ASP A 82 11.31 -5.45 0.02
N ILE A 83 10.17 -6.07 -0.31
CA ILE A 83 9.21 -6.56 0.69
C ILE A 83 9.81 -7.67 1.55
N MET A 84 10.53 -8.60 0.93
CA MET A 84 11.20 -9.68 1.67
C MET A 84 12.28 -9.11 2.61
N GLU A 85 13.06 -8.16 2.14
CA GLU A 85 14.10 -7.51 2.93
C GLU A 85 13.51 -6.74 4.11
N THR A 86 12.54 -5.86 3.83
CA THR A 86 11.94 -4.95 4.84
C THR A 86 11.17 -5.69 5.93
N SER A 87 10.64 -6.88 5.61
CA SER A 87 9.94 -7.75 6.55
C SER A 87 10.85 -8.71 7.33
N ALA A 88 12.18 -8.59 7.18
CA ALA A 88 13.13 -9.58 7.72
C ALA A 88 12.81 -11.03 7.27
N GLY A 89 12.32 -11.19 6.03
CA GLY A 89 11.96 -12.49 5.44
C GLY A 89 10.62 -13.07 5.88
N LEU A 90 9.82 -12.33 6.66
CA LEU A 90 8.50 -12.81 7.12
C LEU A 90 7.38 -12.61 6.09
N ALA A 91 7.56 -11.75 5.13
CA ALA A 91 6.62 -11.52 4.03
C ALA A 91 7.25 -11.88 2.70
N SER A 92 6.51 -12.61 1.87
CA SER A 92 6.92 -12.92 0.51
C SER A 92 5.73 -12.98 -0.43
N PHE A 93 5.97 -12.66 -1.68
CA PHE A 93 5.01 -12.86 -2.76
C PHE A 93 5.51 -13.94 -3.71
N GLN A 94 4.59 -14.66 -4.31
CA GLN A 94 4.85 -15.63 -5.35
C GLN A 94 3.91 -15.38 -6.52
N VAL A 95 4.43 -14.95 -7.65
CA VAL A 95 3.65 -14.90 -8.89
C VAL A 95 3.40 -16.34 -9.33
N VAL A 96 2.15 -16.78 -9.24
CA VAL A 96 1.74 -18.15 -9.58
C VAL A 96 1.23 -18.27 -11.00
N GLU A 97 0.80 -17.14 -11.57
CA GLU A 97 0.33 -17.06 -12.95
C GLU A 97 0.57 -15.66 -13.50
N GLN A 98 0.83 -15.57 -14.79
CA GLN A 98 0.97 -14.33 -15.53
C GLN A 98 0.05 -14.33 -16.75
N ALA A 99 -0.60 -13.19 -17.00
CA ALA A 99 -1.44 -12.98 -18.16
C ALA A 99 -1.12 -11.61 -18.78
N GLU A 100 -0.76 -11.60 -20.05
CA GLU A 100 -0.73 -10.38 -20.85
C GLU A 100 -2.03 -10.27 -21.65
N ILE A 101 -2.74 -9.17 -21.47
CA ILE A 101 -4.02 -8.90 -22.11
C ILE A 101 -3.81 -7.84 -23.19
N ASN A 102 -4.00 -8.25 -24.44
CA ASN A 102 -3.98 -7.36 -25.60
C ASN A 102 -5.32 -6.62 -25.71
N ASP A 103 -5.58 -5.71 -24.78
CA ASP A 103 -6.82 -4.93 -24.74
C ASP A 103 -6.64 -3.65 -23.91
N ILE A 104 -7.60 -2.75 -24.02
CA ILE A 104 -7.75 -1.53 -23.22
C ILE A 104 -9.00 -1.69 -22.39
N LEU A 105 -8.87 -1.71 -21.07
CA LEU A 105 -10.02 -1.81 -20.17
C LEU A 105 -10.93 -0.60 -20.31
N PRO A 106 -12.26 -0.79 -20.25
CA PRO A 106 -13.19 0.32 -20.15
C PRO A 106 -13.11 0.96 -18.77
N PHE A 107 -13.47 2.21 -18.71
CA PHE A 107 -13.82 2.87 -17.48
C PHE A 107 -15.23 2.47 -17.03
N LYS A 108 -15.52 2.68 -15.75
CA LYS A 108 -16.79 2.31 -15.12
C LYS A 108 -18.05 2.87 -15.79
N ASP A 109 -17.91 4.00 -16.47
CA ASP A 109 -18.99 4.63 -17.27
C ASP A 109 -19.12 4.09 -18.70
N GLY A 110 -18.31 3.06 -19.04
CA GLY A 110 -18.29 2.39 -20.35
C GLY A 110 -17.37 3.05 -21.38
N PHE A 111 -16.71 4.17 -21.06
CA PHE A 111 -15.74 4.73 -21.99
C PHE A 111 -14.53 3.81 -22.15
N ARG A 112 -14.06 3.64 -23.38
CA ARG A 112 -12.83 2.89 -23.69
C ARG A 112 -12.04 3.69 -24.73
N TYR A 113 -10.75 3.84 -24.52
CA TYR A 113 -9.88 4.44 -25.51
C TYR A 113 -9.77 3.56 -26.76
N GLU A 114 -9.78 4.19 -27.92
CA GLU A 114 -9.19 3.59 -29.12
C GLU A 114 -7.66 3.69 -29.04
N PRO A 115 -6.90 2.72 -29.60
CA PRO A 115 -5.44 2.71 -29.50
C PRO A 115 -4.76 4.01 -29.91
N ALA A 116 -5.21 4.64 -31.00
CA ALA A 116 -4.66 5.93 -31.45
C ALA A 116 -4.92 7.06 -30.46
N ALA A 117 -6.12 7.13 -29.89
CA ALA A 117 -6.48 8.15 -28.91
C ALA A 117 -5.71 7.96 -27.61
N LEU A 118 -5.48 6.71 -27.18
CA LEU A 118 -4.62 6.41 -26.04
C LEU A 118 -3.20 6.92 -26.28
N MET A 119 -2.62 6.67 -27.44
CA MET A 119 -1.28 7.15 -27.80
C MET A 119 -1.19 8.68 -27.78
N ASP A 120 -2.24 9.38 -28.24
CA ASP A 120 -2.27 10.85 -28.21
C ASP A 120 -2.23 11.38 -26.76
N VAL A 121 -2.94 10.73 -25.84
CA VAL A 121 -2.92 11.07 -24.41
C VAL A 121 -1.54 10.79 -23.81
N LEU A 122 -0.98 9.59 -24.02
CA LEU A 122 0.30 9.20 -23.46
C LEU A 122 1.46 10.04 -23.96
N GLN A 123 1.39 10.50 -25.21
CA GLN A 123 2.35 11.42 -25.82
C GLN A 123 2.00 12.91 -25.58
N ARG A 124 1.03 13.21 -24.69
CA ARG A 124 0.62 14.56 -24.30
C ARG A 124 0.08 15.41 -25.45
N ARG A 125 -0.43 14.79 -26.53
CA ARG A 125 -1.11 15.48 -27.64
C ARG A 125 -2.59 15.71 -27.38
N ALA A 126 -3.18 14.95 -26.48
CA ALA A 126 -4.56 15.11 -26.03
C ALA A 126 -4.67 15.06 -24.51
N ALA A 127 -5.72 15.66 -23.97
CA ALA A 127 -6.03 15.56 -22.55
C ALA A 127 -6.55 14.13 -22.22
N PRO A 128 -6.23 13.59 -21.02
CA PRO A 128 -6.75 12.29 -20.62
C PRO A 128 -8.26 12.37 -20.36
N TYR A 129 -8.94 11.26 -20.59
CA TYR A 129 -10.33 11.10 -20.18
C TYR A 129 -10.43 11.20 -18.66
N ARG A 130 -11.43 11.93 -18.20
CA ARG A 130 -11.60 12.23 -16.76
C ARG A 130 -12.58 11.27 -16.09
N ALA A 131 -12.39 9.98 -16.29
CA ALA A 131 -13.12 8.99 -15.51
C ALA A 131 -12.49 8.84 -14.12
N GLU A 132 -13.32 8.44 -13.16
CA GLU A 132 -12.83 8.25 -11.79
C GLU A 132 -12.09 6.93 -11.63
N GLN A 133 -12.53 5.86 -12.32
CA GLN A 133 -11.93 4.53 -12.19
C GLN A 133 -12.22 3.62 -13.39
N VAL A 134 -11.35 2.63 -13.56
CA VAL A 134 -11.53 1.50 -14.47
C VAL A 134 -12.72 0.64 -14.03
N ASP A 135 -13.30 -0.12 -14.97
CA ASP A 135 -14.34 -1.10 -14.65
C ASP A 135 -13.72 -2.36 -13.99
N TYR A 136 -13.68 -2.35 -12.66
CA TYR A 136 -13.21 -3.49 -11.87
C TYR A 136 -14.13 -4.71 -11.98
N ALA A 137 -15.41 -4.53 -12.27
CA ALA A 137 -16.33 -5.66 -12.42
C ALA A 137 -15.99 -6.45 -13.70
N GLU A 138 -15.73 -5.74 -14.82
CA GLU A 138 -15.24 -6.38 -16.05
C GLU A 138 -13.88 -7.04 -15.83
N LEU A 139 -12.94 -6.36 -15.16
CA LEU A 139 -11.63 -6.93 -14.83
C LEU A 139 -11.76 -8.26 -14.07
N LEU A 140 -12.49 -8.27 -12.96
CA LEU A 140 -12.64 -9.45 -12.12
C LEU A 140 -13.38 -10.58 -12.84
N ALA A 141 -14.42 -10.26 -13.63
CA ALA A 141 -15.17 -11.24 -14.43
C ALA A 141 -14.27 -11.88 -15.48
N ARG A 142 -13.48 -11.09 -16.22
CA ARG A 142 -12.55 -11.56 -17.25
C ARG A 142 -11.49 -12.53 -16.71
N LEU A 143 -11.06 -12.34 -15.47
CA LEU A 143 -10.08 -13.18 -14.79
C LEU A 143 -10.72 -14.34 -14.03
N ASP A 144 -12.05 -14.43 -13.97
CA ASP A 144 -12.79 -15.32 -13.08
C ASP A 144 -12.28 -15.23 -11.62
N ALA A 145 -11.91 -14.01 -11.22
CA ALA A 145 -11.10 -13.79 -10.05
C ALA A 145 -11.79 -14.23 -8.74
N LEU A 146 -13.08 -13.94 -8.59
CA LEU A 146 -13.80 -14.25 -7.35
C LEU A 146 -13.91 -15.75 -7.11
N ARG A 147 -14.21 -16.53 -8.16
CA ARG A 147 -14.26 -17.99 -8.05
C ARG A 147 -12.87 -18.57 -7.77
N ARG A 148 -11.86 -18.09 -8.48
CA ARG A 148 -10.48 -18.58 -8.38
C ARG A 148 -9.86 -18.27 -7.02
N VAL A 149 -10.07 -17.07 -6.46
CA VAL A 149 -9.67 -16.73 -5.08
C VAL A 149 -10.39 -17.61 -4.08
N SER A 150 -11.69 -17.86 -4.28
CA SER A 150 -12.47 -18.76 -3.42
C SER A 150 -11.93 -20.18 -3.45
N ALA A 151 -11.50 -20.67 -4.61
CA ALA A 151 -10.86 -21.98 -4.78
C ALA A 151 -9.43 -22.03 -4.23
N GLY A 152 -8.81 -20.88 -4.00
CA GLY A 152 -7.44 -20.78 -3.52
C GLY A 152 -6.39 -20.89 -4.61
N ASP A 153 -6.71 -20.54 -5.85
CA ASP A 153 -5.73 -20.56 -6.96
C ASP A 153 -4.67 -19.47 -6.76
N PHE A 154 -5.10 -18.29 -6.31
CA PHE A 154 -4.25 -17.17 -5.91
C PHE A 154 -4.95 -16.37 -4.81
N ASP A 155 -4.24 -15.41 -4.21
CA ASP A 155 -4.71 -14.64 -3.05
C ASP A 155 -4.98 -13.18 -3.40
N GLU A 156 -4.24 -12.62 -4.36
CA GLU A 156 -4.42 -11.25 -4.84
C GLU A 156 -4.08 -11.07 -6.32
N VAL A 157 -4.49 -9.95 -6.91
CA VAL A 157 -4.25 -9.62 -8.32
C VAL A 157 -3.37 -8.38 -8.39
N TRP A 158 -2.30 -8.43 -9.17
CA TRP A 158 -1.49 -7.27 -9.54
C TRP A 158 -1.74 -6.91 -10.99
N VAL A 159 -2.27 -5.71 -11.21
CA VAL A 159 -2.60 -5.23 -12.55
C VAL A 159 -1.62 -4.15 -12.96
N PHE A 160 -0.88 -4.43 -14.01
CA PHE A 160 -0.01 -3.46 -14.65
C PHE A 160 -0.73 -2.81 -15.84
N GLY A 161 -0.85 -1.51 -15.78
CA GLY A 161 -1.40 -0.69 -16.83
C GLY A 161 -0.44 0.44 -17.21
N TYR A 162 -1.01 1.50 -17.69
CA TYR A 162 -0.32 2.68 -18.19
C TYR A 162 -0.89 3.94 -17.51
N PRO A 163 -0.23 5.11 -17.65
CA PRO A 163 -0.76 6.37 -17.10
C PRO A 163 -2.21 6.60 -17.52
N HIS A 164 -3.02 7.06 -16.59
CA HIS A 164 -4.45 7.34 -16.79
C HIS A 164 -5.34 6.10 -17.09
N ALA A 165 -4.87 4.89 -16.78
CA ALA A 165 -5.69 3.69 -16.92
C ALA A 165 -6.86 3.61 -15.92
N GLY A 166 -6.85 4.44 -14.88
CA GLY A 166 -7.94 4.53 -13.90
C GLY A 166 -7.89 3.48 -12.78
N PHE A 167 -6.75 2.83 -12.58
CA PHE A 167 -6.56 1.95 -11.43
C PHE A 167 -6.35 2.74 -10.15
N TYR A 168 -6.94 2.26 -9.04
CA TYR A 168 -6.49 2.61 -7.71
C TYR A 168 -5.19 1.88 -7.39
N GLU A 169 -4.35 2.47 -6.55
CA GLU A 169 -3.12 1.83 -6.07
C GLU A 169 -3.39 0.52 -5.34
N SER A 170 -4.47 0.49 -4.57
CA SER A 170 -5.03 -0.74 -4.02
C SER A 170 -6.52 -0.62 -3.80
N ILE A 171 -7.23 -1.74 -3.95
CA ILE A 171 -8.66 -1.85 -3.68
C ILE A 171 -8.97 -3.26 -3.18
N MET A 172 -9.90 -3.38 -2.24
CA MET A 172 -10.25 -4.65 -1.63
C MET A 172 -11.65 -5.10 -2.04
N GLY A 173 -11.81 -6.39 -2.31
CA GLY A 173 -13.09 -7.05 -2.53
C GLY A 173 -13.28 -8.26 -1.63
N GLY A 174 -14.43 -8.93 -1.76
CA GLY A 174 -14.79 -10.11 -1.00
C GLY A 174 -15.59 -9.83 0.27
N ALA A 175 -16.05 -10.88 0.91
CA ALA A 175 -16.84 -10.78 2.15
C ALA A 175 -16.05 -10.11 3.28
N GLY A 176 -16.64 -9.06 3.86
CA GLY A 176 -16.01 -8.28 4.92
C GLY A 176 -14.87 -7.39 4.46
N ALA A 177 -14.79 -7.07 3.16
CA ALA A 177 -13.87 -6.07 2.64
C ALA A 177 -14.06 -4.72 3.34
N PHE A 178 -12.96 -4.00 3.56
CA PHE A 178 -12.94 -2.69 4.19
C PHE A 178 -12.12 -1.71 3.35
N PHE A 179 -12.09 -0.44 3.72
CA PHE A 179 -11.34 0.59 3.01
C PHE A 179 -9.86 0.21 2.88
N CYS A 180 -9.37 0.15 1.65
CA CYS A 180 -7.98 -0.16 1.31
C CYS A 180 -7.53 0.78 0.19
N ASN A 181 -7.03 1.95 0.56
CA ASN A 181 -6.74 3.09 -0.31
C ASN A 181 -7.93 3.57 -1.17
N SER A 182 -8.98 2.81 -1.20
CA SER A 182 -10.27 3.13 -1.83
C SER A 182 -11.42 2.39 -1.13
N ASN A 183 -12.66 2.78 -1.43
CA ASN A 183 -13.83 2.05 -0.94
C ASN A 183 -13.84 0.61 -1.49
N PRO A 184 -14.37 -0.36 -0.73
CA PRO A 184 -14.46 -1.74 -1.17
C PRO A 184 -15.19 -1.90 -2.51
N LEU A 185 -14.79 -2.91 -3.27
CA LEU A 185 -15.49 -3.32 -4.48
C LEU A 185 -16.86 -3.90 -4.14
N THR A 186 -17.91 -3.29 -4.65
CA THR A 186 -19.30 -3.79 -4.53
C THR A 186 -19.53 -4.97 -5.47
N GLY A 187 -20.46 -5.87 -5.09
CA GLY A 187 -20.79 -7.05 -5.90
C GLY A 187 -19.76 -8.18 -5.80
N THR A 188 -18.84 -8.10 -4.85
CA THR A 188 -17.79 -9.12 -4.63
C THR A 188 -18.04 -9.98 -3.37
N GLU A 189 -19.10 -9.72 -2.64
CA GLU A 189 -19.39 -10.28 -1.31
C GLU A 189 -19.64 -11.80 -1.34
N THR A 190 -19.92 -12.36 -2.52
CA THR A 190 -20.03 -13.81 -2.73
C THR A 190 -18.71 -14.54 -2.62
N CYS A 191 -17.58 -13.86 -2.79
CA CYS A 191 -16.27 -14.41 -2.49
C CYS A 191 -16.07 -14.43 -0.97
N PRO A 192 -15.89 -15.61 -0.34
CA PRO A 192 -15.81 -15.72 1.13
C PRO A 192 -14.49 -15.17 1.70
N ARG A 193 -13.52 -14.89 0.84
CA ARG A 193 -12.21 -14.38 1.19
C ARG A 193 -12.07 -12.94 0.70
N ARG A 194 -11.43 -12.11 1.51
CA ARG A 194 -10.94 -10.80 1.04
C ARG A 194 -9.84 -11.02 0.04
N LEU A 195 -9.88 -10.27 -1.05
CA LEU A 195 -8.81 -10.18 -2.05
C LEU A 195 -8.43 -8.72 -2.24
N ILE A 196 -7.17 -8.49 -2.59
CA ILE A 196 -6.69 -7.16 -2.97
C ILE A 196 -6.36 -7.16 -4.45
N VAL A 197 -6.74 -6.08 -5.13
CA VAL A 197 -6.24 -5.74 -6.46
C VAL A 197 -5.29 -4.56 -6.30
N MET A 198 -4.00 -4.75 -6.62
CA MET A 198 -3.01 -3.69 -6.70
C MET A 198 -2.94 -3.18 -8.13
N GLY A 199 -3.05 -1.86 -8.32
CA GLY A 199 -2.91 -1.23 -9.63
C GLY A 199 -1.56 -0.52 -9.75
N PHE A 200 -0.78 -0.89 -10.77
CA PHE A 200 0.54 -0.34 -11.03
C PHE A 200 0.62 0.27 -12.43
N SER A 201 1.41 1.31 -12.58
CA SER A 201 1.77 1.86 -13.89
C SER A 201 3.18 1.42 -14.27
N VAL A 202 3.33 0.79 -15.44
CA VAL A 202 4.64 0.35 -15.94
C VAL A 202 5.60 1.50 -16.24
N GLU A 203 5.08 2.72 -16.41
CA GLU A 203 5.89 3.93 -16.56
C GLU A 203 6.70 4.23 -15.30
N ARG A 204 6.16 3.86 -14.15
CA ARG A 204 6.72 4.14 -12.83
C ARG A 204 7.71 3.05 -12.39
N GLY A 205 8.42 3.33 -11.32
CA GLY A 205 9.43 2.42 -10.77
C GLY A 205 8.94 1.61 -9.55
N VAL A 206 9.87 0.87 -8.97
CA VAL A 206 9.64 0.10 -7.74
C VAL A 206 9.30 1.02 -6.56
N GLY A 207 9.82 2.24 -6.54
CA GLY A 207 9.54 3.22 -5.49
C GLY A 207 8.06 3.55 -5.36
N GLU A 208 7.37 3.77 -6.49
CA GLU A 208 5.94 4.03 -6.53
C GLU A 208 5.11 2.76 -6.26
N MET A 209 5.63 1.57 -6.59
CA MET A 209 4.99 0.31 -6.17
C MET A 209 5.04 0.15 -4.65
N LEU A 210 6.15 0.54 -4.01
CA LEU A 210 6.28 0.56 -2.55
C LEU A 210 5.36 1.62 -1.91
N GLU A 211 5.19 2.78 -2.55
CA GLU A 211 4.22 3.80 -2.12
C GLU A 211 2.79 3.24 -2.14
N SER A 212 2.38 2.62 -3.24
CA SER A 212 1.08 1.98 -3.38
C SER A 212 0.86 0.90 -2.31
N PHE A 213 1.89 0.09 -2.04
CA PHE A 213 1.87 -0.88 -0.95
C PHE A 213 1.82 -0.22 0.43
N GLY A 214 2.52 0.89 0.62
CA GLY A 214 2.50 1.69 1.83
C GLY A 214 1.09 2.19 2.16
N HIS A 215 0.35 2.70 1.21
CA HIS A 215 -1.05 3.10 1.38
C HIS A 215 -1.96 1.92 1.74
N ARG A 216 -1.72 0.75 1.15
CA ARG A 216 -2.36 -0.51 1.56
C ARG A 216 -2.04 -0.81 3.03
N CYS A 217 -0.78 -0.71 3.43
CA CYS A 217 -0.33 -0.94 4.80
C CYS A 217 -1.03 0.00 5.79
N GLU A 218 -1.07 1.29 5.50
CA GLU A 218 -1.76 2.27 6.33
C GLU A 218 -3.24 1.94 6.51
N SER A 219 -3.92 1.56 5.44
CA SER A 219 -5.34 1.20 5.47
C SER A 219 -5.58 -0.03 6.33
N ILE A 220 -4.78 -1.08 6.15
CA ILE A 220 -4.92 -2.35 6.87
C ILE A 220 -4.61 -2.18 8.35
N VAL A 221 -3.48 -1.56 8.71
CA VAL A 221 -3.09 -1.42 10.13
C VAL A 221 -4.03 -0.46 10.85
N ARG A 222 -4.54 0.59 10.18
CA ARG A 222 -5.60 1.44 10.73
C ARG A 222 -6.84 0.62 11.08
N GLN A 223 -7.26 -0.29 10.20
CA GLN A 223 -8.39 -1.19 10.47
C GLN A 223 -8.11 -2.15 11.63
N VAL A 224 -6.89 -2.67 11.74
CA VAL A 224 -6.47 -3.53 12.87
C VAL A 224 -6.63 -2.81 14.21
N TYR A 225 -6.30 -1.52 14.27
CA TYR A 225 -6.35 -0.71 15.49
C TYR A 225 -7.64 0.09 15.65
N ALA A 226 -8.64 -0.04 14.76
CA ALA A 226 -9.85 0.78 14.76
C ALA A 226 -10.68 0.69 16.06
N GLY A 227 -10.66 -0.46 16.75
CA GLY A 227 -11.36 -0.67 18.02
C GLY A 227 -10.51 -0.46 19.27
N GLN A 228 -9.25 -0.05 19.14
CA GLN A 228 -8.34 0.13 20.27
C GLN A 228 -8.49 1.54 20.87
N PRO A 229 -8.39 1.69 22.21
CA PRO A 229 -8.33 3.02 22.83
C PRO A 229 -7.09 3.78 22.36
N ALA A 230 -7.12 5.11 22.45
CA ALA A 230 -6.09 5.98 21.86
C ALA A 230 -4.67 5.67 22.39
N GLU A 231 -4.53 5.31 23.66
CA GLU A 231 -3.27 4.93 24.31
C GLU A 231 -2.72 3.58 23.83
N ALA A 232 -3.57 2.71 23.32
CA ALA A 232 -3.22 1.40 22.77
C ALA A 232 -3.20 1.39 21.22
N ASN A 233 -3.46 2.52 20.58
CA ASN A 233 -3.37 2.63 19.13
C ASN A 233 -1.90 2.88 18.72
N TYR A 234 -1.15 1.80 18.65
CA TYR A 234 0.27 1.87 18.28
C TYR A 234 0.48 2.37 16.85
N PHE A 235 -0.47 2.16 15.93
CA PHE A 235 -0.33 2.70 14.59
C PHE A 235 -0.43 4.23 14.56
N ALA A 236 -1.36 4.81 15.32
CA ALA A 236 -1.43 6.26 15.45
C ALA A 236 -0.16 6.87 16.08
N ARG A 237 0.54 6.11 16.93
CA ARG A 237 1.84 6.50 17.47
C ARG A 237 2.92 6.38 16.39
N PHE A 238 3.01 5.24 15.69
CA PHE A 238 3.99 4.95 14.64
C PHE A 238 4.02 6.06 13.56
N THR A 239 2.86 6.54 13.15
CA THR A 239 2.73 7.53 12.07
C THR A 239 3.03 8.96 12.46
N ARG A 240 3.47 9.25 13.70
CA ARG A 240 3.80 10.62 14.13
C ARG A 240 5.04 11.14 13.43
N TYR A 241 4.96 12.38 12.99
CA TYR A 241 6.07 13.17 12.48
C TYR A 241 6.10 14.54 13.19
N ASP A 242 7.22 15.23 13.16
CA ASP A 242 7.49 16.38 14.03
C ASP A 242 6.49 17.53 13.86
N LYS A 243 6.05 17.81 12.63
CA LYS A 243 5.07 18.88 12.35
C LYS A 243 3.73 18.69 13.08
N VAL A 244 3.27 17.45 13.23
CA VAL A 244 1.99 17.13 13.89
C VAL A 244 2.13 16.74 15.34
N ALA A 245 3.34 16.33 15.75
CA ALA A 245 3.69 15.95 17.12
C ALA A 245 5.09 16.50 17.46
N PRO A 246 5.23 17.81 17.70
CA PRO A 246 6.53 18.46 17.89
C PRO A 246 7.35 17.83 19.02
N GLY A 247 8.58 17.44 18.71
CA GLY A 247 9.48 16.76 19.65
C GLY A 247 9.12 15.31 19.97
N MET A 248 8.08 14.75 19.36
CA MET A 248 7.58 13.40 19.57
C MET A 248 7.43 12.62 18.27
N ALA A 249 8.28 12.92 17.28
CA ALA A 249 8.28 12.15 16.03
C ALA A 249 8.64 10.69 16.30
N GLU A 250 7.99 9.83 15.58
CA GLU A 250 8.23 8.39 15.49
C GLU A 250 8.75 8.07 14.07
N VAL A 251 8.11 7.18 13.34
CA VAL A 251 8.56 6.79 11.98
C VAL A 251 7.95 7.68 10.89
N GLY A 252 6.78 8.26 11.13
CA GLY A 252 6.03 8.98 10.11
C GLY A 252 5.12 8.05 9.31
N ASN A 253 4.74 8.50 8.11
CA ASN A 253 3.82 7.77 7.25
C ASN A 253 4.31 7.77 5.79
N VAL A 254 3.56 7.17 4.87
CA VAL A 254 3.94 7.03 3.46
C VAL A 254 4.42 8.34 2.85
N HIS A 255 3.73 9.45 3.13
CA HIS A 255 4.05 10.76 2.55
C HIS A 255 4.95 11.65 3.43
N PHE A 256 5.05 11.35 4.72
CA PHE A 256 5.73 12.20 5.69
C PHE A 256 6.76 11.43 6.50
N ALA A 257 8.02 11.67 6.22
CA ALA A 257 9.13 11.26 7.06
C ALA A 257 9.10 11.99 8.42
N PRO A 258 9.86 11.57 9.43
CA PRO A 258 9.84 12.19 10.76
C PRO A 258 9.99 13.71 10.77
N ASN A 259 10.72 14.29 9.81
CA ASN A 259 11.01 15.72 9.73
C ASN A 259 10.26 16.48 8.64
N SER A 260 9.33 15.84 7.93
CA SER A 260 8.61 16.46 6.83
C SER A 260 7.73 17.61 7.28
N GLU A 261 7.76 18.71 6.53
CA GLU A 261 6.91 19.90 6.73
C GLU A 261 5.78 20.03 5.73
N LYS A 262 5.89 19.31 4.60
CA LYS A 262 4.89 19.25 3.54
C LYS A 262 4.85 17.84 2.96
N ASP A 263 3.89 17.61 2.09
CA ASP A 263 3.73 16.37 1.35
C ASP A 263 4.98 16.06 0.51
N TYR A 264 5.42 14.80 0.49
CA TYR A 264 6.61 14.34 -0.25
C TYR A 264 7.93 15.06 0.14
N ASP A 265 8.07 15.53 1.37
CA ASP A 265 9.22 16.30 1.85
C ASP A 265 10.36 15.39 2.37
N TRP A 266 10.58 14.27 1.72
CA TRP A 266 11.55 13.25 2.15
C TRP A 266 13.01 13.68 2.02
N GLY A 267 13.29 14.73 1.24
CA GLY A 267 14.62 15.30 1.08
C GLY A 267 14.97 16.41 2.08
N ASN A 268 14.12 16.67 3.07
CA ASN A 268 14.32 17.74 4.04
C ASN A 268 15.55 17.47 4.91
N PRO A 269 16.57 18.35 4.92
CA PRO A 269 17.81 18.14 5.69
C PRO A 269 17.67 18.53 7.15
N ARG A 270 16.53 19.05 7.60
CA ARG A 270 16.28 19.46 8.99
C ARG A 270 16.37 18.27 9.94
N PHE A 271 17.12 18.40 11.01
CA PHE A 271 17.15 17.41 12.08
C PHE A 271 15.96 17.57 13.02
N VAL A 272 15.36 16.45 13.42
CA VAL A 272 14.32 16.39 14.46
C VAL A 272 14.58 15.23 15.41
N PRO A 273 14.15 15.35 16.68
CA PRO A 273 14.18 14.21 17.58
C PRO A 273 13.11 13.19 17.19
N SER A 274 13.50 11.94 16.99
CA SER A 274 12.60 10.83 16.66
C SER A 274 12.92 9.59 17.50
N ARG A 275 11.89 8.79 17.77
CA ARG A 275 11.99 7.47 18.41
C ARG A 275 11.78 6.33 17.41
N CYS A 276 12.08 6.56 16.14
CA CYS A 276 11.89 5.56 15.09
C CYS A 276 12.52 4.20 15.43
N ASP A 277 13.72 4.20 16.05
CA ASP A 277 14.44 2.97 16.40
C ASP A 277 13.72 2.09 17.45
N ASP A 278 12.80 2.67 18.24
CA ASP A 278 11.99 1.91 19.20
C ASP A 278 11.20 0.79 18.51
N TRP A 279 10.77 1.01 17.27
CA TRP A 279 9.92 0.09 16.56
C TRP A 279 10.61 -1.23 16.18
N PHE A 280 11.94 -1.25 16.13
CA PHE A 280 12.71 -2.50 16.04
C PHE A 280 12.64 -3.34 17.31
N ASN A 281 12.29 -2.72 18.43
CA ASN A 281 12.18 -3.37 19.75
C ASN A 281 10.71 -3.58 20.17
N PHE A 282 9.75 -3.31 19.29
CA PHE A 282 8.34 -3.49 19.59
C PHE A 282 8.08 -4.88 20.19
N PRO A 283 7.32 -5.02 21.27
CA PRO A 283 6.50 -4.00 21.95
C PRO A 283 7.20 -3.16 23.04
N ASN A 284 8.49 -3.28 23.21
CA ASN A 284 9.23 -2.59 24.28
C ASN A 284 9.64 -1.18 23.84
N LEU A 285 8.65 -0.30 23.74
CA LEU A 285 8.82 1.10 23.32
C LEU A 285 9.20 1.97 24.53
N GLY A 286 10.37 2.54 24.56
CA GLY A 286 10.79 3.37 25.70
C GLY A 286 12.18 3.99 25.59
N SER A 287 12.82 3.92 24.43
CA SER A 287 14.14 4.53 24.24
C SER A 287 14.10 6.06 24.18
N SER A 288 15.27 6.67 24.32
CA SER A 288 15.45 8.09 24.09
C SER A 288 15.35 8.43 22.61
N ALA A 289 14.76 9.58 22.29
CA ALA A 289 14.79 10.09 20.92
C ALA A 289 16.24 10.42 20.50
N ARG A 290 16.53 10.16 19.22
CA ARG A 290 17.76 10.63 18.57
C ARG A 290 17.45 11.61 17.43
N GLN A 291 18.46 12.37 17.01
CA GLN A 291 18.31 13.28 15.90
C GLN A 291 18.36 12.49 14.58
N VAL A 292 17.37 12.72 13.71
CA VAL A 292 17.25 12.11 12.37
C VAL A 292 16.99 13.17 11.32
N ASN A 293 17.41 12.92 10.09
CA ASN A 293 17.10 13.74 8.92
C ASN A 293 17.06 12.87 7.66
N CYS A 294 16.94 13.49 6.49
CA CYS A 294 16.81 12.79 5.21
C CYS A 294 17.99 11.86 4.85
N ASP A 295 19.14 11.99 5.48
CA ASP A 295 20.29 11.10 5.23
C ASP A 295 19.95 9.63 5.56
N GLU A 296 19.02 9.40 6.51
CA GLU A 296 18.60 8.08 6.96
C GLU A 296 17.77 7.31 5.91
N TRP A 297 17.00 8.02 5.12
CA TRP A 297 16.03 7.46 4.18
C TRP A 297 16.26 7.90 2.72
N GLY A 298 17.52 8.14 2.33
CA GLY A 298 17.90 8.27 0.93
C GLY A 298 17.74 9.66 0.32
N LYS A 299 17.69 10.73 1.14
CA LYS A 299 17.77 12.14 0.68
C LYS A 299 16.70 12.55 -0.33
N GLY A 300 15.52 11.98 -0.22
CA GLY A 300 14.39 12.29 -1.10
C GLY A 300 14.14 11.26 -2.20
N GLU A 301 14.94 10.19 -2.24
CA GLU A 301 14.70 9.09 -3.17
C GLU A 301 13.53 8.23 -2.68
N ILE A 302 12.48 8.12 -3.49
CA ILE A 302 11.20 7.51 -3.12
C ILE A 302 11.34 6.05 -2.65
N ARG A 303 12.10 5.22 -3.37
CA ARG A 303 12.28 3.80 -3.04
C ARG A 303 13.00 3.64 -1.70
N GLN A 304 14.05 4.44 -1.45
CA GLN A 304 14.82 4.38 -0.21
C GLN A 304 14.00 4.81 1.00
N HIS A 305 13.19 5.89 0.84
CA HIS A 305 12.26 6.31 1.88
C HIS A 305 11.29 5.19 2.27
N HIS A 306 10.65 4.54 1.30
CA HIS A 306 9.68 3.50 1.57
C HIS A 306 10.31 2.22 2.11
N ILE A 307 11.52 1.84 1.66
CA ILE A 307 12.31 0.75 2.26
C ILE A 307 12.59 1.06 3.73
N TRP A 308 13.09 2.28 4.02
CA TRP A 308 13.36 2.70 5.40
C TRP A 308 12.10 2.66 6.25
N TRP A 309 10.99 3.20 5.77
CA TRP A 309 9.71 3.23 6.48
C TRP A 309 9.16 1.82 6.76
N LEU A 310 9.15 0.93 5.77
CA LEU A 310 8.68 -0.45 5.90
C LEU A 310 9.54 -1.29 6.82
N ARG A 311 10.85 -1.07 6.90
CA ARG A 311 11.74 -1.76 7.84
C ARG A 311 11.36 -1.55 9.31
N HIS A 312 10.70 -0.44 9.63
CA HIS A 312 10.26 -0.13 10.98
C HIS A 312 8.94 -0.80 11.37
N PHE A 313 8.27 -1.48 10.43
CA PHE A 313 7.05 -2.21 10.78
C PHE A 313 7.35 -3.35 11.75
N PRO A 314 6.64 -3.41 12.91
CA PRO A 314 6.83 -4.47 13.88
C PRO A 314 6.68 -5.87 13.30
N HIS A 315 7.60 -6.75 13.69
CA HIS A 315 7.61 -8.15 13.26
C HIS A 315 7.98 -9.12 14.39
N ALA A 316 7.78 -8.70 15.65
CA ALA A 316 8.04 -9.52 16.82
C ALA A 316 6.98 -10.62 17.00
N ALA A 317 7.34 -11.66 17.73
CA ALA A 317 6.40 -12.68 18.22
C ALA A 317 5.46 -12.08 19.28
N GLY A 318 4.32 -12.74 19.50
CA GLY A 318 3.36 -12.36 20.53
C GLY A 318 2.26 -11.43 20.08
N GLN A 319 1.50 -10.96 21.06
CA GLN A 319 0.35 -10.07 20.84
C GLN A 319 0.16 -9.09 21.99
N ILE A 320 -0.52 -7.98 21.74
CA ILE A 320 -0.96 -7.01 22.72
C ILE A 320 -2.43 -6.70 22.45
N ASN A 321 -3.28 -6.82 23.46
CA ASN A 321 -4.73 -6.55 23.35
C ASN A 321 -5.41 -7.27 22.16
N GLY A 322 -4.98 -8.50 21.88
CA GLY A 322 -5.52 -9.29 20.75
C GLY A 322 -5.00 -8.88 19.36
N VAL A 323 -4.02 -7.98 19.29
CA VAL A 323 -3.34 -7.58 18.06
C VAL A 323 -1.96 -8.22 18.02
N ALA A 324 -1.62 -8.92 16.94
CA ALA A 324 -0.30 -9.51 16.76
C ALA A 324 0.78 -8.43 16.74
N ASN A 325 1.91 -8.70 17.41
CA ASN A 325 3.08 -7.84 17.35
C ASN A 325 3.75 -7.87 15.96
N ASN A 326 3.52 -8.92 15.18
CA ASN A 326 3.93 -9.00 13.80
C ASN A 326 2.84 -8.39 12.89
N TRP A 327 3.02 -7.13 12.50
CA TRP A 327 2.06 -6.46 11.62
C TRP A 327 2.07 -7.00 10.20
N TRP A 328 3.18 -7.56 9.74
CA TRP A 328 3.29 -8.17 8.41
C TRP A 328 2.27 -9.30 8.18
N ARG A 329 1.83 -9.96 9.24
CA ARG A 329 0.73 -10.93 9.17
C ARG A 329 -0.53 -10.34 8.54
N TYR A 330 -0.91 -9.13 8.94
CA TYR A 330 -2.11 -8.45 8.46
C TYR A 330 -1.90 -7.81 7.10
N LEU A 331 -0.71 -7.24 6.87
CA LEU A 331 -0.34 -6.59 5.62
C LEU A 331 -0.35 -7.57 4.45
N MET A 332 0.11 -8.79 4.70
CA MET A 332 0.15 -9.84 3.71
C MET A 332 -1.21 -10.52 3.55
N ASP A 333 -1.88 -10.89 4.63
CA ASP A 333 -3.18 -11.54 4.58
C ASP A 333 -4.26 -10.71 5.28
N PRO A 334 -5.04 -9.90 4.54
CA PRO A 334 -6.11 -9.09 5.11
C PRO A 334 -7.21 -9.92 5.76
N ASN A 335 -7.29 -11.23 5.46
CA ASN A 335 -8.25 -12.13 6.11
C ASN A 335 -7.92 -12.41 7.57
N GLN A 336 -6.73 -12.02 8.04
CA GLN A 336 -6.36 -12.09 9.47
C GLN A 336 -6.93 -10.93 10.29
N VAL A 337 -7.33 -9.82 9.64
CA VAL A 337 -7.92 -8.66 10.33
C VAL A 337 -9.27 -9.03 10.94
N GLY A 338 -9.41 -8.82 12.25
CA GLY A 338 -10.60 -9.17 13.02
C GLY A 338 -10.66 -10.62 13.50
N LYS A 339 -9.69 -11.46 13.19
CA LYS A 339 -9.59 -12.79 13.79
C LYS A 339 -8.86 -12.70 15.14
N ARG A 340 -9.37 -13.41 16.14
CA ARG A 340 -8.66 -13.61 17.39
C ARG A 340 -7.42 -14.49 17.13
N LEU A 341 -6.34 -14.15 17.80
CA LEU A 341 -5.09 -14.91 17.78
C LEU A 341 -5.17 -16.11 18.70
#